data_6d932060035b06e82280d6f0fd87647d
#
_entry.id   6d932060035b06e82280d6f0fd87647d
#
_cell.length_a   1.000
_cell.length_b   1.000
_cell.length_c   1.000
_cell.angle_alpha   90.00
_cell.angle_beta   90.00
_cell.angle_gamma   90.00
#
_symmetry.space_group_name_H-M   'P 1'
#
loop_
_entity.id
_entity.type
_entity.pdbx_description
1 polymer ?
#
loop_
_entity_poly.entity_id
_entity_poly.type
_entity_poly.pdbx_seq_one_letter_code
_entity_poly.pdbx_strand_id
1 'polypeptide(L)'
;DKPMGPYTYQGCILETNADGTIHGPGHHSILKEGNEYYMVYHRHDNPHSNRGFHRQLCVDRMEFAEDGSIKPLIPTHDGIGALASSVVKSKNLALGAKVRASSFYDAGFRPEYAVDDNNGTLWRPRGMGQEWIEVDLGVARQIQTIWTQFEYGTQFYQYLIETSVDGKHWSIFADKRNNRLAGSPMLAK
;
A
#
# COMPACT_ATOMS: atom_id res chain seq x y z
N ASP A 1 27.35 25.96 8.16
CA ASP A 1 25.93 25.65 8.25
C ASP A 1 25.31 26.34 9.45
N LYS A 2 24.50 27.34 9.21
CA LYS A 2 23.82 28.11 10.24
C LYS A 2 22.31 27.85 10.14
N PRO A 3 21.65 27.37 11.20
CA PRO A 3 20.22 27.12 11.18
C PRO A 3 19.35 28.32 10.80
N MET A 4 19.88 29.51 10.92
CA MET A 4 19.22 30.80 10.60
C MET A 4 19.57 31.33 9.21
N GLY A 5 20.31 30.60 8.39
CA GLY A 5 20.68 31.01 7.03
C GLY A 5 21.92 31.96 6.99
N PRO A 6 22.13 32.62 5.83
CA PRO A 6 21.23 32.70 4.68
C PRO A 6 21.06 31.39 3.94
N TYR A 7 19.88 31.18 3.34
CA TYR A 7 19.57 30.00 2.54
C TYR A 7 19.57 30.36 1.05
N THR A 8 20.03 29.43 0.25
CA THR A 8 19.93 29.53 -1.24
C THR A 8 19.02 28.42 -1.73
N TYR A 9 17.99 28.78 -2.46
CA TYR A 9 17.08 27.82 -3.07
C TYR A 9 17.80 27.00 -4.14
N GLN A 10 17.75 25.66 -4.02
CA GLN A 10 18.45 24.73 -4.91
C GLN A 10 17.50 24.00 -5.89
N GLY A 11 16.20 24.16 -5.74
CA GLY A 11 15.21 23.50 -6.58
C GLY A 11 14.18 22.71 -5.79
N CYS A 12 13.20 22.18 -6.51
CA CYS A 12 12.23 21.25 -5.96
C CYS A 12 12.83 19.84 -5.95
N ILE A 13 12.69 19.13 -4.83
CA ILE A 13 13.25 17.77 -4.66
C ILE A 13 12.19 16.68 -4.62
N LEU A 14 10.91 17.04 -4.61
CA LEU A 14 9.79 16.11 -4.56
C LEU A 14 8.60 16.70 -5.31
N GLU A 15 8.27 16.14 -6.45
CA GLU A 15 7.18 16.59 -7.32
C GLU A 15 6.20 15.45 -7.63
N THR A 16 5.05 15.80 -8.21
CA THR A 16 4.13 14.83 -8.82
C THR A 16 4.89 14.04 -9.89
N ASN A 17 4.71 12.71 -9.93
CA ASN A 17 5.35 11.90 -10.97
C ASN A 17 4.82 12.22 -12.37
N ALA A 18 5.56 11.82 -13.43
CA ALA A 18 5.32 12.24 -14.80
C ALA A 18 3.93 11.87 -15.34
N ASP A 19 3.36 10.75 -14.90
CA ASP A 19 2.03 10.28 -15.30
C ASP A 19 0.89 10.84 -14.41
N GLY A 20 1.23 11.61 -13.37
CA GLY A 20 0.27 12.22 -12.46
C GLY A 20 -0.43 11.24 -11.51
N THR A 21 0.00 9.97 -11.47
CA THR A 21 -0.64 8.96 -10.60
C THR A 21 -0.22 9.09 -9.14
N ILE A 22 0.94 9.69 -8.88
CA ILE A 22 1.38 10.08 -7.53
C ILE A 22 1.27 11.60 -7.44
N HIS A 23 0.17 12.06 -6.90
CA HIS A 23 -0.21 13.46 -6.87
C HIS A 23 -0.08 14.07 -5.48
N GLY A 24 0.31 15.35 -5.44
CA GLY A 24 0.38 16.16 -4.21
C GLY A 24 1.33 15.60 -3.15
N PRO A 25 2.54 15.12 -3.52
CA PRO A 25 3.50 14.67 -2.51
C PRO A 25 3.97 15.83 -1.65
N GLY A 26 4.16 15.57 -0.36
CA GLY A 26 4.63 16.61 0.55
C GLY A 26 4.72 16.19 2.00
N HIS A 27 4.92 17.15 2.91
CA HIS A 27 5.11 16.95 4.34
C HIS A 27 6.15 15.86 4.63
N HIS A 28 7.31 15.97 3.96
CA HIS A 28 8.35 14.95 4.02
C HIS A 28 9.18 15.03 5.30
N SER A 29 9.76 13.90 5.64
CA SER A 29 10.79 13.72 6.65
C SER A 29 11.89 12.84 6.07
N ILE A 30 13.08 12.86 6.67
CA ILE A 30 14.20 12.05 6.22
C ILE A 30 14.50 10.97 7.25
N LEU A 31 14.53 9.73 6.78
CA LEU A 31 14.98 8.57 7.53
C LEU A 31 16.38 8.19 7.05
N LYS A 32 17.30 7.98 7.98
CA LYS A 32 18.62 7.40 7.70
C LYS A 32 18.68 6.00 8.28
N GLU A 33 19.01 5.03 7.43
CA GLU A 33 19.24 3.64 7.85
C GLU A 33 20.60 3.17 7.30
N GLY A 34 21.55 2.93 8.18
CA GLY A 34 22.92 2.67 7.77
C GLY A 34 23.53 3.85 6.99
N ASN A 35 23.92 3.59 5.75
CA ASN A 35 24.45 4.59 4.82
C ASN A 35 23.40 5.10 3.82
N GLU A 36 22.19 4.63 3.92
CA GLU A 36 21.09 4.96 3.02
C GLU A 36 20.19 6.04 3.62
N TYR A 37 19.61 6.85 2.74
CA TYR A 37 18.64 7.88 3.10
C TYR A 37 17.34 7.65 2.36
N TYR A 38 16.24 7.87 3.06
CA TYR A 38 14.90 7.68 2.54
C TYR A 38 14.07 8.92 2.83
N MET A 39 13.29 9.35 1.83
CA MET A 39 12.29 10.39 2.02
C MET A 39 10.97 9.74 2.38
N VAL A 40 10.47 10.04 3.56
CA VAL A 40 9.15 9.62 4.05
C VAL A 40 8.21 10.79 3.83
N TYR A 41 7.16 10.62 3.05
CA TYR A 41 6.27 11.69 2.65
C TYR A 41 4.84 11.19 2.50
N HIS A 42 3.88 12.08 2.29
CA HIS A 42 2.53 11.67 1.92
C HIS A 42 2.25 11.98 0.46
N ARG A 43 1.30 11.26 -0.11
CA ARG A 43 0.63 11.58 -1.37
C ARG A 43 -0.88 11.60 -1.19
N HIS A 44 -1.60 12.13 -2.16
CA HIS A 44 -3.03 11.89 -2.27
C HIS A 44 -3.30 10.47 -2.74
N ASP A 45 -4.49 9.96 -2.41
CA ASP A 45 -4.93 8.65 -2.91
C ASP A 45 -5.10 8.65 -4.44
N ASN A 46 -4.96 7.47 -5.03
CA ASN A 46 -5.22 7.25 -6.44
C ASN A 46 -6.11 6.00 -6.60
N PRO A 47 -7.27 6.07 -7.27
CA PRO A 47 -7.87 7.28 -7.84
C PRO A 47 -8.32 8.27 -6.76
N HIS A 48 -8.27 9.56 -7.08
CA HIS A 48 -8.62 10.60 -6.14
C HIS A 48 -10.04 10.43 -5.61
N SER A 49 -10.18 10.33 -4.30
CA SER A 49 -11.48 10.44 -3.68
C SER A 49 -11.95 11.91 -3.79
N ASN A 50 -13.10 12.13 -4.40
CA ASN A 50 -13.68 13.48 -4.55
C ASN A 50 -14.17 14.10 -3.23
N ARG A 51 -13.89 13.49 -2.08
CA ARG A 51 -14.51 13.87 -0.79
C ARG A 51 -13.53 14.01 0.38
N GLY A 52 -12.30 14.30 0.12
CA GLY A 52 -11.37 14.53 1.22
C GLY A 52 -9.91 14.33 0.81
N PHE A 53 -9.06 14.81 1.67
CA PHE A 53 -7.62 14.67 1.49
C PHE A 53 -7.19 13.35 2.15
N HIS A 54 -7.43 12.24 1.49
CA HIS A 54 -6.90 10.95 1.91
C HIS A 54 -5.40 10.97 1.63
N ARG A 55 -4.62 10.98 2.69
CA ARG A 55 -3.16 10.98 2.60
C ARG A 55 -2.65 9.56 2.83
N GLN A 56 -1.77 9.14 1.95
CA GLN A 56 -1.10 7.87 2.04
C GLN A 56 0.38 8.11 2.33
N LEU A 57 0.93 7.32 3.24
CA LEU A 57 2.36 7.35 3.54
C LEU A 57 3.13 6.69 2.40
N CYS A 58 4.17 7.37 1.94
CA CYS A 58 5.09 6.88 0.94
C CYS A 58 6.51 6.98 1.45
N VAL A 59 7.36 6.11 0.94
CA VAL A 59 8.80 6.10 1.25
C VAL A 59 9.56 5.75 -0.01
N ASP A 60 10.45 6.62 -0.44
CA ASP A 60 11.36 6.37 -1.56
C ASP A 60 12.81 6.68 -1.17
N ARG A 61 13.77 6.07 -1.89
CA ARG A 61 15.18 6.27 -1.65
C ARG A 61 15.62 7.65 -2.12
N MET A 62 16.41 8.33 -1.29
CA MET A 62 17.08 9.57 -1.66
C MET A 62 18.47 9.29 -2.22
N GLU A 63 18.81 10.01 -3.26
CA GLU A 63 20.15 10.01 -3.83
C GLU A 63 20.78 11.39 -3.74
N PHE A 64 22.10 11.40 -3.67
CA PHE A 64 22.90 12.61 -3.67
C PHE A 64 23.81 12.64 -4.88
N ALA A 65 24.06 13.83 -5.39
CA ALA A 65 25.07 14.05 -6.40
C ALA A 65 26.48 14.06 -5.75
N GLU A 66 27.52 14.07 -6.59
CA GLU A 66 28.92 14.06 -6.11
C GLU A 66 29.27 15.29 -5.27
N ASP A 67 28.60 16.41 -5.52
CA ASP A 67 28.76 17.66 -4.76
C ASP A 67 27.96 17.69 -3.44
N GLY A 68 27.23 16.60 -3.14
CA GLY A 68 26.40 16.47 -1.96
C GLY A 68 24.99 17.09 -2.10
N SER A 69 24.64 17.64 -3.24
CA SER A 69 23.28 18.11 -3.49
C SER A 69 22.29 16.96 -3.57
N ILE A 70 21.03 17.21 -3.17
CA ILE A 70 19.97 16.21 -3.24
C ILE A 70 19.48 16.11 -4.70
N LYS A 71 19.52 14.91 -5.26
CA LYS A 71 18.89 14.67 -6.55
C LYS A 71 17.35 14.72 -6.42
N PRO A 72 16.63 15.34 -7.38
CA PRO A 72 15.17 15.31 -7.36
C PRO A 72 14.66 13.88 -7.26
N LEU A 73 13.80 13.62 -6.29
CA LEU A 73 13.20 12.33 -6.07
C LEU A 73 11.97 12.17 -6.96
N ILE A 74 11.93 11.08 -7.71
CA ILE A 74 10.76 10.67 -8.50
C ILE A 74 9.95 9.71 -7.65
N PRO A 75 8.75 10.09 -7.20
CA PRO A 75 7.89 9.22 -6.41
C PRO A 75 7.55 7.93 -7.15
N THR A 76 7.55 6.80 -6.44
CA THR A 76 7.20 5.50 -7.00
C THR A 76 5.99 4.88 -6.30
N HIS A 77 5.30 3.96 -6.98
CA HIS A 77 4.27 3.13 -6.36
C HIS A 77 4.87 1.97 -5.56
N ASP A 78 6.06 1.52 -5.96
CA ASP A 78 6.74 0.36 -5.34
C ASP A 78 7.41 0.73 -4.02
N GLY A 79 7.76 2.00 -3.83
CA GLY A 79 8.50 2.46 -2.65
C GLY A 79 9.87 1.79 -2.53
N ILE A 80 10.32 1.59 -1.31
CA ILE A 80 11.65 1.00 -1.04
C ILE A 80 11.64 -0.52 -0.88
N GLY A 81 10.46 -1.13 -0.88
CA GLY A 81 10.32 -2.55 -0.57
C GLY A 81 10.78 -2.88 0.86
N ALA A 82 11.13 -4.13 1.09
CA ALA A 82 11.68 -4.54 2.38
C ALA A 82 13.15 -4.10 2.49
N LEU A 83 13.49 -3.44 3.60
CA LEU A 83 14.88 -3.13 3.93
C LEU A 83 15.70 -4.41 4.03
N ALA A 84 16.90 -4.41 3.44
CA ALA A 84 17.70 -5.60 3.16
C ALA A 84 18.11 -6.45 4.39
N SER A 85 17.82 -6.03 5.60
CA SER A 85 18.39 -6.62 6.81
C SER A 85 17.65 -7.81 7.40
N SER A 86 16.44 -8.16 6.95
CA SER A 86 15.73 -9.26 7.65
C SER A 86 14.53 -9.92 6.96
N VAL A 87 14.21 -9.61 5.72
CA VAL A 87 12.99 -10.18 5.14
C VAL A 87 13.31 -11.11 3.98
N VAL A 88 13.02 -12.39 4.19
CA VAL A 88 12.82 -13.34 3.08
C VAL A 88 11.83 -12.68 2.13
N LYS A 89 12.26 -12.36 0.91
CA LYS A 89 11.37 -11.81 -0.13
C LYS A 89 10.27 -12.81 -0.41
N SER A 90 9.15 -12.69 0.27
CA SER A 90 7.96 -13.47 -0.05
C SER A 90 7.37 -12.94 -1.34
N LYS A 91 7.15 -13.82 -2.30
CA LYS A 91 6.47 -13.45 -3.55
C LYS A 91 5.00 -13.18 -3.24
N ASN A 92 4.49 -12.02 -3.62
CA ASN A 92 3.06 -11.75 -3.58
C ASN A 92 2.35 -12.61 -4.65
N LEU A 93 1.68 -13.67 -4.21
CA LEU A 93 0.97 -14.59 -5.11
C LEU A 93 -0.34 -14.01 -5.61
N ALA A 94 -0.89 -13.01 -4.93
CA ALA A 94 -2.14 -12.37 -5.29
C ALA A 94 -1.97 -11.29 -6.37
N LEU A 95 -0.74 -10.81 -6.60
CA LEU A 95 -0.50 -9.71 -7.54
C LEU A 95 -1.02 -10.06 -8.94
N GLY A 96 -1.98 -9.25 -9.43
CA GLY A 96 -2.60 -9.43 -10.74
C GLY A 96 -3.44 -10.70 -10.90
N ALA A 97 -3.77 -11.39 -9.82
CA ALA A 97 -4.62 -12.56 -9.84
C ALA A 97 -6.04 -12.22 -10.32
N LYS A 98 -6.78 -13.20 -10.79
CA LYS A 98 -8.20 -13.02 -11.13
C LYS A 98 -9.01 -12.83 -9.86
N VAL A 99 -9.88 -11.84 -9.86
CA VAL A 99 -10.69 -11.48 -8.70
C VAL A 99 -12.14 -11.41 -9.06
N ARG A 100 -13.00 -11.86 -8.15
CA ARG A 100 -14.45 -11.60 -8.17
C ARG A 100 -14.91 -11.22 -6.78
N ALA A 101 -16.00 -10.47 -6.69
CA ALA A 101 -16.55 -10.01 -5.43
C ALA A 101 -18.07 -10.02 -5.47
N SER A 102 -18.70 -10.01 -4.29
CA SER A 102 -20.15 -9.92 -4.16
C SER A 102 -20.73 -8.65 -4.78
N SER A 103 -20.01 -7.55 -4.62
CA SER A 103 -20.35 -6.24 -5.16
C SER A 103 -19.13 -5.31 -5.18
N PHE A 104 -19.26 -4.17 -5.83
CA PHE A 104 -18.33 -3.05 -5.67
C PHE A 104 -19.08 -1.71 -5.78
N TYR A 105 -18.58 -0.70 -5.09
CA TYR A 105 -19.27 0.56 -4.92
C TYR A 105 -19.44 1.30 -6.25
N ASP A 106 -18.36 1.54 -6.97
CA ASP A 106 -18.33 2.12 -8.32
C ASP A 106 -17.02 1.77 -9.04
N ALA A 107 -16.79 2.35 -10.20
CA ALA A 107 -15.61 2.09 -11.03
C ALA A 107 -14.27 2.45 -10.36
N GLY A 108 -14.27 3.29 -9.33
CA GLY A 108 -13.09 3.65 -8.53
C GLY A 108 -12.75 2.64 -7.43
N PHE A 109 -13.58 1.60 -7.21
CA PHE A 109 -13.44 0.64 -6.10
C PHE A 109 -13.62 -0.81 -6.54
N ARG A 110 -13.04 -1.15 -7.69
CA ARG A 110 -13.16 -2.48 -8.31
C ARG A 110 -12.45 -3.56 -7.52
N PRO A 111 -12.89 -4.83 -7.63
CA PRO A 111 -12.22 -5.95 -6.97
C PRO A 111 -10.74 -6.10 -7.31
N GLU A 112 -10.35 -5.79 -8.54
CA GLU A 112 -8.96 -5.90 -9.02
C GLU A 112 -7.98 -5.02 -8.24
N TYR A 113 -8.47 -3.94 -7.65
CA TYR A 113 -7.67 -3.05 -6.80
C TYR A 113 -7.25 -3.67 -5.46
N ALA A 114 -7.80 -4.81 -5.08
CA ALA A 114 -7.34 -5.55 -3.91
C ALA A 114 -6.06 -6.36 -4.17
N VAL A 115 -5.63 -6.49 -5.44
CA VAL A 115 -4.49 -7.33 -5.86
C VAL A 115 -3.55 -6.64 -6.85
N ASP A 116 -3.58 -5.31 -6.92
CA ASP A 116 -2.76 -4.51 -7.85
C ASP A 116 -1.45 -3.99 -7.24
N ASP A 117 -1.20 -4.32 -5.97
CA ASP A 117 -0.03 -3.87 -5.17
C ASP A 117 0.09 -2.33 -5.07
N ASN A 118 -1.02 -1.63 -5.18
CA ASN A 118 -1.09 -0.18 -5.13
C ASN A 118 -1.86 0.29 -3.87
N ASN A 119 -1.15 0.87 -2.91
CA ASN A 119 -1.74 1.41 -1.70
C ASN A 119 -2.68 2.62 -1.93
N GLY A 120 -2.74 3.13 -3.16
CA GLY A 120 -3.64 4.21 -3.57
C GLY A 120 -5.01 3.76 -4.04
N THR A 121 -5.21 2.46 -4.19
CA THR A 121 -6.44 1.85 -4.66
C THR A 121 -7.00 0.91 -3.60
N LEU A 122 -8.29 0.64 -3.66
CA LEU A 122 -8.91 -0.37 -2.79
C LEU A 122 -10.19 -0.93 -3.42
N TRP A 123 -10.51 -2.17 -3.10
CA TRP A 123 -11.85 -2.67 -3.31
C TRP A 123 -12.77 -2.20 -2.16
N ARG A 124 -13.92 -1.70 -2.54
CA ARG A 124 -14.98 -1.34 -1.59
C ARG A 124 -16.30 -1.92 -2.03
N PRO A 125 -16.97 -2.72 -1.20
CA PRO A 125 -18.29 -3.25 -1.53
C PRO A 125 -19.34 -2.15 -1.53
N ARG A 126 -20.45 -2.40 -2.21
CA ARG A 126 -21.58 -1.48 -2.27
C ARG A 126 -22.40 -1.49 -1.00
N GLY A 127 -22.53 -2.65 -0.37
CA GLY A 127 -23.37 -2.88 0.79
C GLY A 127 -22.63 -2.83 2.12
N MET A 128 -23.39 -2.91 3.19
CA MET A 128 -22.89 -3.04 4.57
C MET A 128 -23.19 -4.42 5.17
N GLY A 129 -23.66 -5.35 4.33
CA GLY A 129 -23.98 -6.72 4.73
C GLY A 129 -22.78 -7.65 4.71
N GLN A 130 -23.04 -8.94 4.53
CA GLN A 130 -21.98 -9.92 4.29
C GLN A 130 -21.47 -9.76 2.87
N GLU A 131 -20.32 -9.18 2.74
CA GLU A 131 -19.64 -8.97 1.46
C GLU A 131 -18.41 -9.86 1.40
N TRP A 132 -18.04 -10.28 0.21
CA TRP A 132 -16.89 -11.15 0.00
C TRP A 132 -16.10 -10.76 -1.24
N ILE A 133 -14.83 -11.08 -1.21
CA ILE A 133 -13.91 -11.03 -2.34
C ILE A 133 -13.19 -12.37 -2.45
N GLU A 134 -13.06 -12.87 -3.64
CA GLU A 134 -12.36 -14.11 -3.95
C GLU A 134 -11.23 -13.84 -4.91
N VAL A 135 -10.05 -14.38 -4.58
CA VAL A 135 -8.82 -14.26 -5.37
C VAL A 135 -8.45 -15.64 -5.90
N ASP A 136 -8.44 -15.80 -7.22
CA ASP A 136 -8.06 -17.05 -7.89
C ASP A 136 -6.57 -17.00 -8.28
N LEU A 137 -5.75 -17.80 -7.62
CA LEU A 137 -4.32 -17.89 -7.89
C LEU A 137 -3.98 -18.73 -9.15
N GLY A 138 -5.00 -19.25 -9.85
CA GLY A 138 -4.88 -20.00 -11.09
C GLY A 138 -4.44 -21.46 -10.92
N VAL A 139 -3.61 -21.73 -9.92
CA VAL A 139 -3.16 -23.07 -9.56
C VAL A 139 -3.06 -23.20 -8.04
N ALA A 140 -3.17 -24.43 -7.53
CA ALA A 140 -3.01 -24.68 -6.10
C ALA A 140 -1.61 -24.24 -5.63
N ARG A 141 -1.59 -23.47 -4.55
CA ARG A 141 -0.37 -22.94 -3.94
C ARG A 141 -0.39 -23.18 -2.44
N GLN A 142 0.78 -23.41 -1.88
CA GLN A 142 0.93 -23.38 -0.44
C GLN A 142 0.98 -21.93 0.02
N ILE A 143 0.01 -21.54 0.83
CA ILE A 143 -0.08 -20.21 1.43
C ILE A 143 0.38 -20.30 2.87
N GLN A 144 1.37 -19.50 3.23
CA GLN A 144 1.87 -19.41 4.61
C GLN A 144 1.31 -18.20 5.33
N THR A 145 1.07 -17.12 4.58
CA THR A 145 0.72 -15.84 5.16
C THR A 145 -0.22 -15.10 4.22
N ILE A 146 -1.24 -14.49 4.79
CA ILE A 146 -2.14 -13.56 4.08
C ILE A 146 -2.08 -12.21 4.80
N TRP A 147 -1.77 -11.18 4.02
CA TRP A 147 -1.80 -9.79 4.47
C TRP A 147 -3.05 -9.14 3.92
N THR A 148 -3.91 -8.66 4.83
CA THR A 148 -5.10 -7.91 4.46
C THR A 148 -4.90 -6.47 4.87
N GLN A 149 -4.82 -5.59 3.88
CA GLN A 149 -4.67 -4.16 4.10
C GLN A 149 -6.02 -3.47 4.01
N PHE A 150 -6.32 -2.63 4.99
CA PHE A 150 -7.56 -1.89 5.10
C PHE A 150 -7.31 -0.40 4.99
N GLU A 151 -8.34 0.35 4.59
CA GLU A 151 -8.28 1.80 4.41
C GLU A 151 -7.87 2.54 5.70
N TYR A 152 -8.43 2.16 6.84
CA TYR A 152 -8.21 2.86 8.11
C TYR A 152 -7.48 1.98 9.13
N GLY A 153 -6.18 2.24 9.32
CA GLY A 153 -5.38 1.54 10.32
C GLY A 153 -5.78 1.83 11.78
N THR A 154 -6.63 2.83 12.01
CA THR A 154 -7.15 3.21 13.34
C THR A 154 -8.44 2.49 13.71
N GLN A 155 -9.02 1.74 12.79
CA GLN A 155 -10.24 0.96 13.00
C GLN A 155 -9.95 -0.53 13.13
N PHE A 156 -10.85 -1.28 13.76
CA PHE A 156 -10.82 -2.73 13.73
C PHE A 156 -11.76 -3.25 12.63
N TYR A 157 -11.36 -4.37 12.01
CA TYR A 157 -12.13 -5.05 10.98
C TYR A 157 -12.42 -6.46 11.39
N GLN A 158 -13.64 -6.93 11.06
CA GLN A 158 -14.12 -8.26 11.37
C GLN A 158 -14.37 -9.01 10.05
N TYR A 159 -13.68 -10.12 9.87
CA TYR A 159 -13.71 -10.87 8.61
C TYR A 159 -13.32 -12.33 8.84
N LEU A 160 -13.58 -13.15 7.84
CA LEU A 160 -13.19 -14.54 7.76
C LEU A 160 -12.31 -14.71 6.53
N ILE A 161 -11.24 -15.46 6.66
CA ILE A 161 -10.43 -15.89 5.52
C ILE A 161 -10.62 -17.38 5.35
N GLU A 162 -11.02 -17.77 4.15
CA GLU A 162 -11.18 -19.16 3.77
C GLU A 162 -10.31 -19.46 2.56
N THR A 163 -9.88 -20.70 2.42
CA THR A 163 -9.11 -21.19 1.28
C THR A 163 -9.78 -22.40 0.66
N SER A 164 -9.60 -22.56 -0.64
CA SER A 164 -10.12 -23.68 -1.41
C SER A 164 -9.13 -24.08 -2.50
N VAL A 165 -9.11 -25.34 -2.86
CA VAL A 165 -8.35 -25.86 -4.01
C VAL A 165 -9.22 -26.08 -5.25
N ASP A 166 -10.54 -26.05 -5.11
CA ASP A 166 -11.51 -26.34 -6.17
C ASP A 166 -12.59 -25.25 -6.36
N GLY A 167 -12.56 -24.20 -5.52
CA GLY A 167 -13.54 -23.10 -5.54
C GLY A 167 -14.95 -23.52 -5.08
N LYS A 168 -15.11 -24.72 -4.50
CA LYS A 168 -16.39 -25.27 -4.05
C LYS A 168 -16.38 -25.63 -2.58
N HIS A 169 -15.30 -26.26 -2.13
CA HIS A 169 -15.12 -26.66 -0.74
C HIS A 169 -14.12 -25.72 -0.07
N TRP A 170 -14.60 -24.98 0.93
CA TRP A 170 -13.83 -23.95 1.61
C TRP A 170 -13.50 -24.37 3.03
N SER A 171 -12.27 -24.06 3.42
CA SER A 171 -11.78 -24.30 4.79
C SER A 171 -11.32 -23.00 5.40
N ILE A 172 -11.58 -22.81 6.68
CA ILE A 172 -11.16 -21.61 7.40
C ILE A 172 -9.64 -21.60 7.51
N PHE A 173 -9.04 -20.54 6.97
CA PHE A 173 -7.62 -20.23 7.13
C PHE A 173 -7.40 -19.34 8.37
N ALA A 174 -8.23 -18.30 8.55
CA ALA A 174 -8.18 -17.46 9.73
C ALA A 174 -9.56 -16.87 10.04
N ASP A 175 -9.94 -16.92 11.32
CA ASP A 175 -11.19 -16.34 11.82
C ASP A 175 -10.90 -15.06 12.61
N LYS A 176 -11.26 -13.93 12.04
CA LYS A 176 -11.14 -12.59 12.62
C LYS A 176 -12.51 -11.96 12.92
N ARG A 177 -13.60 -12.74 12.95
CA ARG A 177 -14.96 -12.24 13.20
C ARG A 177 -15.14 -11.59 14.57
N ASN A 178 -14.31 -11.95 15.52
CA ASN A 178 -14.32 -11.37 16.88
C ASN A 178 -13.15 -10.40 17.13
N ASN A 179 -12.46 -9.95 16.06
CA ASN A 179 -11.35 -9.02 16.20
C ASN A 179 -11.81 -7.69 16.81
N ARG A 180 -11.02 -7.17 17.75
CA ARG A 180 -11.20 -5.87 18.40
C ARG A 180 -9.93 -5.01 18.32
N LEU A 181 -8.89 -5.52 17.69
CA LEU A 181 -7.64 -4.80 17.56
C LEU A 181 -7.68 -3.96 16.28
N ALA A 182 -7.39 -2.68 16.43
CA ALA A 182 -7.17 -1.79 15.29
C ALA A 182 -5.83 -2.13 14.62
N GLY A 183 -5.71 -1.83 13.34
CA GLY A 183 -4.47 -2.00 12.59
C GLY A 183 -4.71 -2.28 11.11
N SER A 184 -3.73 -1.92 10.31
CA SER A 184 -3.60 -2.26 8.90
C SER A 184 -2.11 -2.17 8.54
N PRO A 185 -1.54 -3.17 7.85
CA PRO A 185 -2.16 -4.45 7.45
C PRO A 185 -2.41 -5.40 8.62
N MET A 186 -3.37 -6.30 8.44
CA MET A 186 -3.64 -7.42 9.33
C MET A 186 -3.00 -8.68 8.78
N LEU A 187 -2.30 -9.41 9.64
CA LEU A 187 -1.58 -10.62 9.27
C LEU A 187 -2.35 -11.86 9.74
N ALA A 188 -2.52 -12.83 8.82
CA ALA A 188 -2.96 -14.19 9.10
C ALA A 188 -1.88 -15.20 8.74
N LYS A 189 -1.62 -16.18 9.60
CA LYS A 189 -0.63 -17.27 9.45
C LYS A 189 -1.29 -18.58 9.76
#